data_87aecac20e6bc4647367e829ab6be954
#
_entry.id   87aecac20e6bc4647367e829ab6be954
#
_cell.length_a   1.000
_cell.length_b   1.000
_cell.length_c   1.000
_cell.angle_alpha   90.00
_cell.angle_beta   90.00
_cell.angle_gamma   90.00
#
_symmetry.space_group_name_H-M   'P 1'
#
loop_
_entity.id
_entity.type
_entity.pdbx_description
1 polymer ?
#
loop_
_entity_poly.entity_id
_entity_poly.type
_entity_poly.pdbx_seq_one_letter_code
_entity_poly.pdbx_strand_id
1 'polypeptide(L)'
;MTKGRNLYNICILKIQHFFPDYVISILKSIFETVSTKNIILVQEWKNLTNCAKEINIDFITLKGQALYNRLYKINGLRTFDDIDILLMNNNECKFIDDIFKKNGYVQGEVIENDFGDYTIKKLSMQRLNGYATELQHFGEYVKLTDNCNFPYVSFDVHYRLTTDFDDYEFDMNDVKNNIIEIDGNFYMSNEYQLLHLFTHLYWHTRSIREFIAHRDNNLKDYLDIYELLENFDINISEIKRIINIQESLKLPVSYSLVNVWRLYKSEKAYMILENLDVSQEIKKEILGIGDRWILKNNKNFAYWNENIEKLAFDYDKKKYALQMLYKNFLDSDLLNV
;
A
#
# COMPACT_ATOMS: atom_id res chain seq x y z
N MET A 1 -13.92 8.09 21.95
CA MET A 1 -12.96 9.20 21.74
C MET A 1 -11.86 9.32 22.80
N THR A 2 -12.04 8.85 24.04
CA THR A 2 -11.11 9.10 25.14
C THR A 2 -9.89 8.18 25.22
N LYS A 3 -9.96 6.92 24.80
CA LYS A 3 -8.84 5.96 24.91
C LYS A 3 -7.65 6.26 24.00
N GLY A 4 -7.88 6.71 22.77
CA GLY A 4 -6.80 7.00 21.80
C GLY A 4 -5.96 8.22 22.18
N ARG A 5 -6.58 9.28 22.69
CA ARG A 5 -5.86 10.46 23.21
C ARG A 5 -4.96 10.12 24.39
N ASN A 6 -5.38 9.18 25.25
CA ASN A 6 -4.57 8.76 26.39
C ASN A 6 -3.32 8.00 25.97
N LEU A 7 -3.39 7.07 25.01
CA LEU A 7 -2.23 6.31 24.53
C LEU A 7 -1.21 7.22 23.83
N TYR A 8 -1.65 8.13 22.98
CA TYR A 8 -0.80 9.11 22.34
C TYR A 8 -0.11 10.01 23.36
N ASN A 9 -0.86 10.54 24.32
CA ASN A 9 -0.27 11.35 25.40
C ASN A 9 0.75 10.53 26.22
N ILE A 10 0.51 9.24 26.47
CA ILE A 10 1.45 8.34 27.13
C ILE A 10 2.72 8.16 26.29
N CYS A 11 2.60 7.97 24.96
CA CYS A 11 3.77 7.85 24.08
C CYS A 11 4.58 9.15 24.05
N ILE A 12 3.93 10.30 23.87
CA ILE A 12 4.61 11.60 23.90
C ILE A 12 5.24 11.86 25.26
N LEU A 13 4.55 11.60 26.36
CA LEU A 13 5.11 11.71 27.71
C LEU A 13 6.34 10.83 27.94
N LYS A 14 6.39 9.66 27.32
CA LYS A 14 7.56 8.76 27.39
C LYS A 14 8.76 9.27 26.59
N ILE A 15 8.55 9.94 25.46
CA ILE A 15 9.62 10.39 24.58
C ILE A 15 10.00 11.88 24.78
N GLN A 16 9.15 12.67 25.44
CA GLN A 16 9.38 14.13 25.61
C GLN A 16 10.71 14.46 26.29
N HIS A 17 11.22 13.57 27.15
CA HIS A 17 12.51 13.75 27.81
C HIS A 17 13.73 13.56 26.91
N PHE A 18 13.52 12.96 25.72
CA PHE A 18 14.59 12.68 24.76
C PHE A 18 14.66 13.70 23.64
N PHE A 19 13.65 14.56 23.49
CA PHE A 19 13.57 15.52 22.40
C PHE A 19 13.31 16.94 22.91
N PRO A 20 13.85 17.97 22.24
CA PRO A 20 13.52 19.36 22.50
C PRO A 20 12.02 19.65 22.31
N ASP A 21 11.49 20.64 23.05
CA ASP A 21 10.06 20.98 23.03
C ASP A 21 9.52 21.31 21.64
N TYR A 22 10.33 21.92 20.77
CA TYR A 22 9.91 22.21 19.40
C TYR A 22 9.67 20.93 18.59
N VAL A 23 10.48 19.87 18.78
CA VAL A 23 10.27 18.56 18.14
C VAL A 23 8.98 17.94 18.63
N ILE A 24 8.73 17.99 19.92
CA ILE A 24 7.48 17.49 20.53
C ILE A 24 6.27 18.26 19.97
N SER A 25 6.37 19.58 19.80
CA SER A 25 5.32 20.40 19.19
C SER A 25 5.03 19.99 17.75
N ILE A 26 6.07 19.76 16.94
CA ILE A 26 5.94 19.27 15.56
C ILE A 26 5.25 17.92 15.53
N LEU A 27 5.69 16.95 16.36
CA LEU A 27 5.08 15.62 16.43
C LEU A 27 3.61 15.69 16.81
N LYS A 28 3.23 16.58 17.74
CA LYS A 28 1.82 16.81 18.11
C LYS A 28 1.00 17.34 16.93
N SER A 29 1.52 18.32 16.21
CA SER A 29 0.85 18.89 15.04
C SER A 29 0.65 17.85 13.94
N ILE A 30 1.68 17.03 13.64
CA ILE A 30 1.60 15.93 12.68
C ILE A 30 0.50 14.93 13.11
N PHE A 31 0.51 14.53 14.38
CA PHE A 31 -0.50 13.59 14.90
C PHE A 31 -1.93 14.14 14.75
N GLU A 32 -2.16 15.40 15.09
CA GLU A 32 -3.47 16.04 14.97
C GLU A 32 -3.93 16.10 13.51
N THR A 33 -3.02 16.44 12.60
CA THR A 33 -3.29 16.48 11.15
C THR A 33 -3.66 15.08 10.63
N VAL A 34 -2.85 14.06 10.94
CA VAL A 34 -3.12 12.67 10.55
C VAL A 34 -4.41 12.16 11.20
N SER A 35 -4.66 12.52 12.46
CA SER A 35 -5.89 12.15 13.16
C SER A 35 -7.15 12.70 12.47
N THR A 36 -7.11 13.97 12.08
CA THR A 36 -8.20 14.61 11.35
C THR A 36 -8.44 13.94 10.00
N LYS A 37 -7.38 13.68 9.24
CA LYS A 37 -7.42 12.96 7.98
C LYS A 37 -8.06 11.58 8.14
N ASN A 38 -7.60 10.80 9.10
CA ASN A 38 -8.12 9.45 9.35
C ASN A 38 -9.61 9.47 9.71
N ILE A 39 -10.08 10.49 10.46
CA ILE A 39 -11.50 10.64 10.78
C ILE A 39 -12.32 10.83 9.51
N ILE A 40 -11.86 11.68 8.58
CA ILE A 40 -12.55 11.94 7.31
C ILE A 40 -12.59 10.65 6.47
N LEU A 41 -11.43 9.98 6.27
CA LEU A 41 -11.35 8.75 5.49
C LEU A 41 -12.24 7.63 6.05
N VAL A 42 -12.21 7.42 7.36
CA VAL A 42 -13.06 6.42 8.03
C VAL A 42 -14.55 6.75 7.88
N GLN A 43 -14.92 8.03 7.94
CA GLN A 43 -16.31 8.44 7.75
C GLN A 43 -16.77 8.17 6.30
N GLU A 44 -15.96 8.53 5.31
CA GLU A 44 -16.27 8.29 3.90
C GLU A 44 -16.32 6.79 3.59
N TRP A 45 -15.39 6.00 4.14
CA TRP A 45 -15.45 4.54 4.04
C TRP A 45 -16.74 3.96 4.61
N LYS A 46 -17.17 4.41 5.78
CA LYS A 46 -18.45 3.98 6.41
C LYS A 46 -19.65 4.35 5.57
N ASN A 47 -19.67 5.57 5.04
CA ASN A 47 -20.76 6.04 4.19
C ASN A 47 -20.88 5.15 2.95
N LEU A 48 -19.77 4.90 2.26
CA LEU A 48 -19.75 4.05 1.08
C LEU A 48 -20.18 2.60 1.39
N THR A 49 -19.65 2.04 2.49
CA THR A 49 -19.97 0.67 2.93
C THR A 49 -21.48 0.53 3.23
N ASN A 50 -22.07 1.50 3.88
CA ASN A 50 -23.51 1.49 4.17
C ASN A 50 -24.35 1.55 2.89
N CYS A 51 -23.99 2.44 1.95
CA CYS A 51 -24.67 2.54 0.66
C CYS A 51 -24.55 1.24 -0.17
N ALA A 52 -23.41 0.56 -0.12
CA ALA A 52 -23.22 -0.72 -0.80
C ALA A 52 -24.09 -1.82 -0.19
N LYS A 53 -24.17 -1.89 1.14
CA LYS A 53 -25.02 -2.85 1.88
C LYS A 53 -26.52 -2.67 1.58
N GLU A 54 -26.99 -1.43 1.42
CA GLU A 54 -28.38 -1.14 1.06
C GLU A 54 -28.82 -1.79 -0.25
N ILE A 55 -27.89 -2.08 -1.15
CA ILE A 55 -28.13 -2.74 -2.42
C ILE A 55 -27.49 -4.14 -2.53
N ASN A 56 -27.13 -4.73 -1.38
CA ASN A 56 -26.53 -6.04 -1.24
C ASN A 56 -25.23 -6.22 -2.06
N ILE A 57 -24.38 -5.21 -2.06
CA ILE A 57 -23.03 -5.28 -2.62
C ILE A 57 -22.03 -5.32 -1.48
N ASP A 58 -21.14 -6.31 -1.56
CA ASP A 58 -20.04 -6.50 -0.63
C ASP A 58 -18.71 -6.27 -1.31
N PHE A 59 -17.78 -5.67 -0.57
CA PHE A 59 -16.39 -5.52 -1.00
C PHE A 59 -15.43 -5.79 0.15
N ILE A 60 -14.24 -6.21 -0.20
CA ILE A 60 -13.16 -6.46 0.76
C ILE A 60 -12.38 -5.16 0.95
N THR A 61 -12.24 -4.71 2.19
CA THR A 61 -11.40 -3.56 2.52
C THR A 61 -9.94 -3.99 2.53
N LEU A 62 -9.08 -3.22 1.85
CA LEU A 62 -7.68 -3.52 1.67
C LEU A 62 -6.76 -2.55 2.42
N LYS A 63 -5.47 -2.85 2.42
CA LYS A 63 -4.32 -1.99 2.78
C LYS A 63 -4.57 -1.07 3.99
N GLY A 64 -4.44 0.25 3.78
CA GLY A 64 -4.48 1.29 4.79
C GLY A 64 -5.70 1.27 5.68
N GLN A 65 -6.89 1.25 5.09
CA GLN A 65 -8.16 1.24 5.81
C GLN A 65 -8.38 -0.09 6.56
N ALA A 66 -7.98 -1.23 5.96
CA ALA A 66 -8.07 -2.53 6.62
C ALA A 66 -7.17 -2.60 7.86
N LEU A 67 -5.93 -2.14 7.74
CA LEU A 67 -4.99 -2.08 8.87
C LEU A 67 -5.48 -1.12 9.95
N TYR A 68 -6.01 0.02 9.57
CA TYR A 68 -6.60 0.94 10.52
C TYR A 68 -7.74 0.29 11.32
N ASN A 69 -8.68 -0.35 10.63
CA ASN A 69 -9.84 -0.97 11.28
C ASN A 69 -9.48 -2.15 12.18
N ARG A 70 -8.49 -2.93 11.80
CA ARG A 70 -8.16 -4.19 12.47
C ARG A 70 -7.03 -4.07 13.48
N LEU A 71 -5.99 -3.33 13.14
CA LEU A 71 -4.73 -3.30 13.90
C LEU A 71 -4.58 -2.00 14.70
N TYR A 72 -4.53 -0.86 14.01
CA TYR A 72 -4.18 0.40 14.67
C TYR A 72 -5.32 0.99 15.52
N LYS A 73 -6.55 1.02 15.00
CA LYS A 73 -7.79 1.45 15.72
C LYS A 73 -7.75 2.84 16.38
N ILE A 74 -6.68 3.58 16.21
CA ILE A 74 -6.44 4.88 16.83
C ILE A 74 -6.12 5.89 15.74
N ASN A 75 -6.91 6.97 15.67
CA ASN A 75 -6.65 8.08 14.76
C ASN A 75 -5.27 8.68 15.03
N GLY A 76 -4.51 8.94 13.99
CA GLY A 76 -3.20 9.58 14.08
C GLY A 76 -2.01 8.65 14.23
N LEU A 77 -2.19 7.35 14.52
CA LEU A 77 -1.06 6.42 14.65
C LEU A 77 -0.52 5.94 13.30
N ARG A 78 -1.39 5.82 12.29
CA ARG A 78 -1.00 5.41 10.94
C ARG A 78 -1.63 6.34 9.92
N THR A 79 -0.81 6.87 9.01
CA THR A 79 -1.30 7.62 7.87
C THR A 79 -1.61 6.69 6.69
N PHE A 80 -2.69 6.98 5.99
CA PHE A 80 -3.01 6.45 4.66
C PHE A 80 -3.67 7.58 3.86
N ASP A 81 -3.57 7.50 2.54
CA ASP A 81 -3.93 8.62 1.67
C ASP A 81 -5.20 8.35 0.87
N ASP A 82 -5.52 7.09 0.67
CA ASP A 82 -6.59 6.55 -0.13
C ASP A 82 -7.28 5.39 0.59
N ILE A 83 -8.40 4.98 0.06
CA ILE A 83 -9.17 3.83 0.55
C ILE A 83 -9.23 2.80 -0.57
N ASP A 84 -8.51 1.69 -0.36
CA ASP A 84 -8.51 0.58 -1.30
C ASP A 84 -9.61 -0.43 -0.96
N ILE A 85 -10.38 -0.81 -1.96
CA ILE A 85 -11.39 -1.87 -1.87
C ILE A 85 -11.25 -2.86 -3.03
N LEU A 86 -11.59 -4.12 -2.76
CA LEU A 86 -11.60 -5.19 -3.77
C LEU A 86 -13.03 -5.71 -3.93
N LEU A 87 -13.52 -5.75 -5.16
CA LEU A 87 -14.85 -6.27 -5.46
C LEU A 87 -14.94 -7.78 -5.25
N MET A 88 -16.00 -8.21 -4.55
CA MET A 88 -16.31 -9.62 -4.39
C MET A 88 -16.69 -10.27 -5.72
N ASN A 89 -17.46 -9.55 -6.53
CA ASN A 89 -17.94 -10.00 -7.81
C ASN A 89 -17.74 -8.93 -8.88
N ASN A 90 -17.04 -9.25 -9.95
CA ASN A 90 -16.76 -8.32 -11.04
C ASN A 90 -18.03 -7.86 -11.80
N ASN A 91 -19.15 -8.59 -11.71
CA ASN A 91 -20.43 -8.17 -12.28
C ASN A 91 -21.04 -6.95 -11.56
N GLU A 92 -20.53 -6.59 -10.39
CA GLU A 92 -21.01 -5.48 -9.57
C GLU A 92 -20.39 -4.12 -9.97
N CYS A 93 -19.46 -4.11 -10.92
CA CYS A 93 -18.73 -2.90 -11.37
C CYS A 93 -19.66 -1.71 -11.66
N LYS A 94 -20.78 -1.94 -12.37
CA LYS A 94 -21.72 -0.88 -12.72
C LYS A 94 -22.40 -0.28 -11.49
N PHE A 95 -22.78 -1.12 -10.53
CA PHE A 95 -23.45 -0.68 -9.32
C PHE A 95 -22.50 0.12 -8.43
N ILE A 96 -21.24 -0.29 -8.37
CA ILE A 96 -20.19 0.43 -7.64
C ILE A 96 -20.03 1.86 -8.21
N ASP A 97 -19.94 2.00 -9.52
CA ASP A 97 -19.86 3.32 -10.17
C ASP A 97 -21.05 4.22 -9.81
N ASP A 98 -22.28 3.65 -9.81
CA ASP A 98 -23.48 4.36 -9.41
C ASP A 98 -23.46 4.79 -7.92
N ILE A 99 -22.93 3.95 -7.03
CA ILE A 99 -22.77 4.29 -5.60
C ILE A 99 -21.80 5.47 -5.47
N PHE A 100 -20.64 5.41 -6.09
CA PHE A 100 -19.65 6.48 -6.04
C PHE A 100 -20.20 7.80 -6.55
N LYS A 101 -20.87 7.79 -7.71
CA LYS A 101 -21.49 8.99 -8.29
C LYS A 101 -22.56 9.59 -7.40
N LYS A 102 -23.43 8.77 -6.80
CA LYS A 102 -24.47 9.23 -5.84
C LYS A 102 -23.87 9.88 -4.59
N ASN A 103 -22.68 9.44 -4.18
CA ASN A 103 -21.95 9.99 -3.03
C ASN A 103 -21.03 11.17 -3.41
N GLY A 104 -21.12 11.68 -4.63
CA GLY A 104 -20.40 12.87 -5.10
C GLY A 104 -18.97 12.60 -5.57
N TYR A 105 -18.62 11.34 -5.79
CA TYR A 105 -17.32 10.97 -6.35
C TYR A 105 -17.29 11.03 -7.87
N VAL A 106 -16.14 11.33 -8.42
CA VAL A 106 -15.88 11.39 -9.87
C VAL A 106 -14.59 10.63 -10.15
N GLN A 107 -14.57 9.84 -11.23
CA GLN A 107 -13.31 9.26 -11.73
C GLN A 107 -12.45 10.36 -12.34
N GLY A 108 -11.36 10.72 -11.65
CA GLY A 108 -10.58 11.89 -12.02
C GLY A 108 -9.25 12.00 -11.28
N GLU A 109 -8.51 13.02 -11.64
CA GLU A 109 -7.28 13.45 -10.98
C GLU A 109 -7.53 14.76 -10.26
N VAL A 110 -7.03 14.88 -9.05
CA VAL A 110 -7.05 16.16 -8.33
C VAL A 110 -5.90 17.01 -8.83
N ILE A 111 -6.20 18.24 -9.22
CA ILE A 111 -5.24 19.24 -9.66
C ILE A 111 -5.28 20.42 -8.70
N GLU A 112 -4.13 20.76 -8.16
CA GLU A 112 -3.92 21.99 -7.40
C GLU A 112 -3.50 23.12 -8.35
N ASN A 113 -4.17 24.27 -8.27
CA ASN A 113 -3.78 25.44 -9.05
C ASN A 113 -2.71 26.27 -8.35
N ASP A 114 -2.19 27.29 -9.00
CA ASP A 114 -1.14 28.19 -8.46
C ASP A 114 -1.59 28.97 -7.20
N PHE A 115 -2.87 28.99 -6.89
CA PHE A 115 -3.45 29.67 -5.73
C PHE A 115 -3.74 28.72 -4.56
N GLY A 116 -3.46 27.41 -4.73
CA GLY A 116 -3.72 26.40 -3.71
C GLY A 116 -5.18 25.86 -3.71
N ASP A 117 -5.98 26.19 -4.74
CA ASP A 117 -7.30 25.62 -4.89
C ASP A 117 -7.23 24.26 -5.60
N TYR A 118 -8.10 23.34 -5.21
CA TYR A 118 -8.18 22.00 -5.75
C TYR A 118 -9.37 21.85 -6.69
N THR A 119 -9.14 21.23 -7.83
CA THR A 119 -10.17 20.89 -8.81
C THR A 119 -10.04 19.44 -9.26
N ILE A 120 -11.13 18.84 -9.76
CA ILE A 120 -11.10 17.48 -10.30
C ILE A 120 -11.14 17.54 -11.81
N LYS A 121 -10.08 17.00 -12.45
CA LYS A 121 -10.04 16.73 -13.88
C LYS A 121 -10.50 15.32 -14.14
N LYS A 122 -11.64 15.16 -14.81
CA LYS A 122 -12.17 13.84 -15.18
C LYS A 122 -11.18 13.07 -16.07
N LEU A 123 -11.06 11.78 -15.82
CA LEU A 123 -10.26 10.88 -16.65
C LEU A 123 -10.88 10.74 -18.05
N SER A 124 -10.03 10.70 -19.08
CA SER A 124 -10.46 10.36 -20.43
C SER A 124 -10.79 8.87 -20.54
N MET A 125 -11.63 8.49 -21.51
CA MET A 125 -11.96 7.08 -21.77
C MET A 125 -10.71 6.23 -22.05
N GLN A 126 -9.71 6.79 -22.72
CA GLN A 126 -8.44 6.09 -22.98
C GLN A 126 -7.71 5.77 -21.67
N ARG A 127 -7.66 6.71 -20.72
CA ARG A 127 -7.03 6.48 -19.40
C ARG A 127 -7.83 5.49 -18.58
N LEU A 128 -9.16 5.58 -18.56
CA LEU A 128 -10.03 4.62 -17.87
C LEU A 128 -9.82 3.19 -18.40
N ASN A 129 -9.69 3.04 -19.73
CA ASN A 129 -9.36 1.74 -20.32
C ASN A 129 -7.97 1.24 -19.89
N GLY A 130 -6.97 2.11 -19.84
CA GLY A 130 -5.63 1.75 -19.33
C GLY A 130 -5.66 1.27 -17.87
N TYR A 131 -6.40 1.96 -17.00
CA TYR A 131 -6.61 1.48 -15.63
C TYR A 131 -7.24 0.08 -15.61
N ALA A 132 -8.28 -0.14 -16.40
CA ALA A 132 -9.00 -1.41 -16.44
C ALA A 132 -8.17 -2.56 -17.01
N THR A 133 -7.37 -2.32 -18.05
CA THR A 133 -6.63 -3.39 -18.74
C THR A 133 -5.25 -3.64 -18.17
N GLU A 134 -4.54 -2.60 -17.74
CA GLU A 134 -3.14 -2.70 -17.33
C GLU A 134 -2.97 -2.77 -15.81
N LEU A 135 -3.74 -1.95 -15.07
CA LEU A 135 -3.60 -1.84 -13.63
C LEU A 135 -4.60 -2.72 -12.85
N GLN A 136 -5.57 -3.33 -13.54
CA GLN A 136 -6.55 -4.24 -12.96
C GLN A 136 -7.39 -3.60 -11.83
N HIS A 137 -7.64 -2.28 -11.95
CA HIS A 137 -8.55 -1.53 -11.09
C HIS A 137 -9.26 -0.42 -11.87
N PHE A 138 -10.27 0.18 -11.27
CA PHE A 138 -10.93 1.35 -11.84
C PHE A 138 -10.03 2.57 -11.81
N GLY A 139 -10.34 3.57 -12.65
CA GLY A 139 -9.79 4.90 -12.44
C GLY A 139 -10.18 5.40 -11.04
N GLU A 140 -9.27 6.10 -10.39
CA GLU A 140 -9.44 6.61 -9.03
C GLU A 140 -10.72 7.43 -8.88
N TYR A 141 -11.54 7.11 -7.89
CA TYR A 141 -12.73 7.88 -7.53
C TYR A 141 -12.36 8.94 -6.51
N VAL A 142 -12.52 10.20 -6.87
CA VAL A 142 -12.12 11.33 -6.04
C VAL A 142 -13.31 12.24 -5.70
N LYS A 143 -13.31 12.81 -4.50
CA LYS A 143 -14.28 13.80 -4.02
C LYS A 143 -13.56 14.89 -3.23
N LEU A 144 -13.81 16.16 -3.53
CA LEU A 144 -13.30 17.28 -2.74
C LEU A 144 -13.99 17.32 -1.38
N THR A 145 -13.27 17.79 -0.38
CA THR A 145 -13.75 18.03 0.97
C THR A 145 -13.72 19.53 1.27
N ASP A 146 -14.41 19.95 2.31
CA ASP A 146 -14.36 21.32 2.81
C ASP A 146 -13.19 21.56 3.77
N ASN A 147 -12.29 20.56 3.94
CA ASN A 147 -11.16 20.63 4.85
C ASN A 147 -9.87 21.03 4.10
N CYS A 148 -9.36 22.22 4.38
CA CYS A 148 -8.16 22.74 3.71
C CYS A 148 -6.88 21.90 3.95
N ASN A 149 -6.79 21.21 5.09
CA ASN A 149 -5.65 20.34 5.39
C ASN A 149 -5.78 18.93 4.76
N PHE A 150 -6.97 18.58 4.29
CA PHE A 150 -7.25 17.32 3.61
C PHE A 150 -8.30 17.57 2.52
N PRO A 151 -7.91 18.17 1.39
CA PRO A 151 -8.83 18.76 0.42
C PRO A 151 -9.63 17.75 -0.40
N TYR A 152 -9.26 16.49 -0.41
CA TYR A 152 -9.98 15.44 -1.15
C TYR A 152 -9.86 14.07 -0.48
N VAL A 153 -10.80 13.21 -0.82
CA VAL A 153 -10.77 11.77 -0.50
C VAL A 153 -10.74 11.00 -1.81
N SER A 154 -9.94 9.93 -1.84
CA SER A 154 -9.88 9.02 -2.98
C SER A 154 -10.12 7.57 -2.59
N PHE A 155 -10.69 6.83 -3.55
CA PHE A 155 -10.88 5.40 -3.49
C PHE A 155 -10.28 4.72 -4.70
N ASP A 156 -9.50 3.66 -4.43
CA ASP A 156 -9.03 2.72 -5.43
C ASP A 156 -9.88 1.44 -5.39
N VAL A 157 -10.59 1.19 -6.48
CA VAL A 157 -11.48 0.02 -6.60
C VAL A 157 -10.81 -1.04 -7.46
N HIS A 158 -10.36 -2.10 -6.81
CA HIS A 158 -9.67 -3.21 -7.41
C HIS A 158 -10.63 -4.35 -7.78
N TYR A 159 -10.34 -5.08 -8.84
CA TYR A 159 -10.93 -6.37 -9.14
C TYR A 159 -9.90 -7.51 -9.16
N ARG A 160 -8.60 -7.17 -9.04
CA ARG A 160 -7.48 -8.07 -8.75
C ARG A 160 -6.51 -7.41 -7.77
N LEU A 161 -5.67 -8.22 -7.15
CA LEU A 161 -4.62 -7.75 -6.23
C LEU A 161 -3.30 -7.47 -6.93
N THR A 162 -3.17 -7.84 -8.20
CA THR A 162 -1.97 -7.70 -9.03
C THR A 162 -2.30 -6.99 -10.34
N THR A 163 -1.29 -6.40 -10.95
CA THR A 163 -1.36 -5.75 -12.26
C THR A 163 -0.79 -6.67 -13.35
N ASP A 164 -1.01 -6.36 -14.62
CA ASP A 164 -0.39 -7.10 -15.72
C ASP A 164 1.13 -6.92 -15.80
N PHE A 165 1.68 -5.97 -15.06
CA PHE A 165 3.13 -5.71 -14.97
C PHE A 165 3.82 -6.55 -13.88
N ASP A 166 3.06 -7.24 -13.02
CA ASP A 166 3.61 -8.04 -11.94
C ASP A 166 4.16 -9.38 -12.46
N ASP A 167 5.24 -9.83 -11.84
CA ASP A 167 5.83 -11.16 -12.09
C ASP A 167 5.23 -12.24 -11.18
N TYR A 168 4.16 -11.90 -10.43
CA TYR A 168 3.47 -12.76 -9.49
C TYR A 168 1.96 -12.56 -9.61
N GLU A 169 1.20 -13.56 -9.22
CA GLU A 169 -0.26 -13.53 -9.27
C GLU A 169 -0.87 -14.08 -7.99
N PHE A 170 -2.11 -13.65 -7.72
CA PHE A 170 -2.97 -14.25 -6.70
C PHE A 170 -4.09 -15.04 -7.37
N ASP A 171 -4.36 -16.26 -6.89
CA ASP A 171 -5.61 -16.93 -7.19
C ASP A 171 -6.76 -16.16 -6.50
N MET A 172 -7.48 -15.38 -7.28
CA MET A 172 -8.56 -14.55 -6.77
C MET A 172 -9.73 -15.35 -6.20
N ASN A 173 -9.91 -16.62 -6.63
CA ASN A 173 -10.92 -17.49 -6.03
C ASN A 173 -10.49 -17.92 -4.62
N ASP A 174 -9.21 -18.29 -4.47
CA ASP A 174 -8.67 -18.64 -3.15
C ASP A 174 -8.67 -17.42 -2.20
N VAL A 175 -8.31 -16.22 -2.67
CA VAL A 175 -8.44 -14.97 -1.91
C VAL A 175 -9.86 -14.75 -1.42
N LYS A 176 -10.86 -14.83 -2.31
CA LYS A 176 -12.28 -14.58 -1.99
C LYS A 176 -12.91 -15.68 -1.11
N ASN A 177 -12.38 -16.89 -1.15
CA ASN A 177 -12.79 -17.98 -0.25
C ASN A 177 -12.17 -17.86 1.14
N ASN A 178 -11.11 -17.04 1.31
CA ASN A 178 -10.39 -16.85 2.56
C ASN A 178 -10.56 -15.41 3.09
N ILE A 179 -11.81 -14.97 3.16
CA ILE A 179 -12.19 -13.69 3.75
C ILE A 179 -12.72 -13.89 5.17
N ILE A 180 -12.65 -12.84 5.96
CA ILE A 180 -13.23 -12.78 7.31
C ILE A 180 -14.20 -11.61 7.39
N GLU A 181 -15.29 -11.80 8.13
CA GLU A 181 -16.24 -10.75 8.44
C GLU A 181 -16.00 -10.25 9.86
N ILE A 182 -15.86 -8.94 10.03
CA ILE A 182 -15.74 -8.27 11.32
C ILE A 182 -16.69 -7.07 11.33
N ASP A 183 -17.62 -7.05 12.28
CA ASP A 183 -18.63 -5.99 12.42
C ASP A 183 -19.39 -5.70 11.11
N GLY A 184 -19.72 -6.77 10.37
CA GLY A 184 -20.41 -6.71 9.08
C GLY A 184 -19.58 -6.14 7.94
N ASN A 185 -18.26 -6.09 8.04
CA ASN A 185 -17.36 -5.66 6.96
C ASN A 185 -16.38 -6.79 6.62
N PHE A 186 -16.02 -6.88 5.35
CA PHE A 186 -15.18 -7.96 4.85
C PHE A 186 -13.73 -7.54 4.70
N TYR A 187 -12.84 -8.45 5.10
CA TYR A 187 -11.39 -8.32 5.04
C TYR A 187 -10.79 -9.63 4.54
N MET A 188 -9.60 -9.58 4.01
CA MET A 188 -8.82 -10.79 3.76
C MET A 188 -8.47 -11.47 5.09
N SER A 189 -8.28 -12.80 5.09
CA SER A 189 -7.67 -13.51 6.22
C SER A 189 -6.31 -12.90 6.59
N ASN A 190 -5.78 -13.21 7.77
CA ASN A 190 -4.50 -12.67 8.20
C ASN A 190 -3.37 -13.02 7.23
N GLU A 191 -3.38 -14.25 6.71
CA GLU A 191 -2.40 -14.77 5.77
C GLU A 191 -2.46 -14.02 4.43
N TYR A 192 -3.66 -13.88 3.85
CA TYR A 192 -3.82 -13.14 2.59
C TYR A 192 -3.56 -11.65 2.74
N GLN A 193 -3.95 -11.05 3.87
CA GLN A 193 -3.59 -9.66 4.17
C GLN A 193 -2.06 -9.49 4.22
N LEU A 194 -1.36 -10.42 4.88
CA LEU A 194 0.09 -10.40 5.00
C LEU A 194 0.77 -10.60 3.65
N LEU A 195 0.32 -11.59 2.86
CA LEU A 195 0.83 -11.85 1.50
C LEU A 195 0.64 -10.63 0.59
N HIS A 196 -0.52 -9.97 0.66
CA HIS A 196 -0.77 -8.75 -0.10
C HIS A 196 0.16 -7.60 0.33
N LEU A 197 0.41 -7.42 1.62
CA LEU A 197 1.38 -6.42 2.08
C LEU A 197 2.80 -6.74 1.62
N PHE A 198 3.21 -8.00 1.61
CA PHE A 198 4.52 -8.42 1.10
C PHE A 198 4.68 -8.09 -0.38
N THR A 199 3.68 -8.41 -1.19
CA THR A 199 3.72 -8.15 -2.64
C THR A 199 3.65 -6.66 -2.94
N HIS A 200 2.85 -5.91 -2.22
CA HIS A 200 2.74 -4.46 -2.36
C HIS A 200 4.05 -3.75 -2.00
N LEU A 201 4.68 -4.13 -0.88
CA LEU A 201 6.01 -3.62 -0.50
C LEU A 201 7.04 -3.94 -1.58
N TYR A 202 7.08 -5.18 -2.04
CA TYR A 202 8.00 -5.62 -3.10
C TYR A 202 7.81 -4.83 -4.40
N TRP A 203 6.57 -4.57 -4.79
CA TRP A 203 6.24 -3.75 -5.95
C TRP A 203 6.75 -2.31 -5.78
N HIS A 204 6.51 -1.67 -4.64
CA HIS A 204 6.96 -0.29 -4.35
C HIS A 204 8.48 -0.19 -4.46
N THR A 205 9.22 -1.13 -3.90
CA THR A 205 10.68 -1.10 -3.90
C THR A 205 11.29 -1.29 -5.29
N ARG A 206 10.55 -1.81 -6.26
CA ARG A 206 10.99 -2.07 -7.63
C ARG A 206 10.48 -1.05 -8.64
N SER A 207 9.39 -0.38 -8.32
CA SER A 207 8.75 0.57 -9.22
C SER A 207 9.62 1.82 -9.42
N ILE A 208 10.00 2.08 -10.66
CA ILE A 208 10.72 3.31 -11.03
C ILE A 208 9.90 4.55 -10.68
N ARG A 209 8.58 4.48 -10.85
CA ARG A 209 7.66 5.56 -10.48
C ARG A 209 7.74 5.89 -9.00
N GLU A 210 7.67 4.86 -8.14
CA GLU A 210 7.75 5.04 -6.69
C GLU A 210 9.13 5.51 -6.25
N PHE A 211 10.17 5.05 -6.94
CA PHE A 211 11.54 5.50 -6.73
C PHE A 211 11.72 7.00 -7.07
N ILE A 212 11.23 7.45 -8.23
CA ILE A 212 11.28 8.86 -8.63
C ILE A 212 10.49 9.73 -7.64
N ALA A 213 9.37 9.22 -7.14
CA ALA A 213 8.54 9.89 -6.15
C ALA A 213 9.08 9.81 -4.71
N HIS A 214 10.25 9.19 -4.49
CA HIS A 214 10.85 8.92 -3.16
C HIS A 214 9.94 8.11 -2.22
N ARG A 215 9.14 7.21 -2.75
CA ARG A 215 8.20 6.36 -2.01
C ARG A 215 8.55 4.87 -2.04
N ASP A 216 9.67 4.52 -2.69
CA ASP A 216 10.11 3.14 -2.94
C ASP A 216 10.44 2.35 -1.65
N ASN A 217 10.94 3.00 -0.61
CA ASN A 217 11.37 2.38 0.65
C ASN A 217 10.72 3.10 1.85
N ASN A 218 9.41 3.04 1.92
CA ASN A 218 8.68 3.65 3.01
C ASN A 218 8.73 2.75 4.26
N LEU A 219 9.39 3.19 5.33
CA LEU A 219 9.50 2.45 6.59
C LEU A 219 8.14 2.08 7.20
N LYS A 220 7.09 2.85 6.89
CA LYS A 220 5.73 2.55 7.30
C LYS A 220 5.25 1.18 6.78
N ASP A 221 5.58 0.83 5.54
CA ASP A 221 5.11 -0.42 4.93
C ASP A 221 5.78 -1.64 5.58
N TYR A 222 7.04 -1.51 5.95
CA TYR A 222 7.73 -2.55 6.75
C TYR A 222 7.18 -2.65 8.17
N LEU A 223 6.83 -1.53 8.78
CA LEU A 223 6.23 -1.49 10.11
C LEU A 223 4.83 -2.13 10.10
N ASP A 224 4.02 -1.87 9.08
CA ASP A 224 2.70 -2.48 8.93
C ASP A 224 2.78 -4.02 8.90
N ILE A 225 3.76 -4.56 8.17
CA ILE A 225 4.02 -6.00 8.13
C ILE A 225 4.47 -6.52 9.49
N TYR A 226 5.42 -5.84 10.14
CA TYR A 226 5.91 -6.21 11.45
C TYR A 226 4.78 -6.23 12.48
N GLU A 227 4.00 -5.17 12.57
CA GLU A 227 2.88 -5.05 13.50
C GLU A 227 1.81 -6.13 13.25
N LEU A 228 1.54 -6.47 11.98
CA LEU A 228 0.60 -7.52 11.65
C LEU A 228 1.13 -8.90 12.09
N LEU A 229 2.40 -9.19 11.85
CA LEU A 229 3.06 -10.42 12.31
C LEU A 229 3.01 -10.56 13.83
N GLU A 230 3.29 -9.49 14.56
CA GLU A 230 3.39 -9.55 16.04
C GLU A 230 2.02 -9.60 16.73
N ASN A 231 1.00 -8.94 16.18
CA ASN A 231 -0.29 -8.76 16.85
C ASN A 231 -1.39 -9.73 16.40
N PHE A 232 -1.16 -10.48 15.30
CA PHE A 232 -2.13 -11.47 14.83
C PHE A 232 -1.57 -12.89 14.95
N ASP A 233 -2.50 -13.84 15.07
CA ASP A 233 -2.18 -15.25 14.90
C ASP A 233 -2.07 -15.55 13.41
N ILE A 234 -0.87 -15.91 12.95
CA ILE A 234 -0.54 -16.19 11.56
C ILE A 234 -0.30 -17.71 11.42
N ASN A 235 -1.11 -18.33 10.57
CA ASN A 235 -0.93 -19.73 10.23
C ASN A 235 0.20 -19.91 9.19
N ILE A 236 1.41 -20.20 9.67
CA ILE A 236 2.60 -20.40 8.82
C ILE A 236 2.40 -21.55 7.82
N SER A 237 1.70 -22.60 8.20
CA SER A 237 1.42 -23.72 7.31
C SER A 237 0.51 -23.30 6.15
N GLU A 238 -0.42 -22.40 6.39
CA GLU A 238 -1.30 -21.84 5.36
C GLU A 238 -0.53 -20.91 4.40
N ILE A 239 0.34 -20.03 4.92
CA ILE A 239 1.24 -19.23 4.07
C ILE A 239 2.08 -20.15 3.16
N LYS A 240 2.65 -21.21 3.73
CA LYS A 240 3.43 -22.19 2.96
C LYS A 240 2.59 -22.89 1.89
N ARG A 241 1.34 -23.29 2.22
CA ARG A 241 0.39 -23.88 1.27
C ARG A 241 0.14 -22.94 0.08
N ILE A 242 -0.19 -21.68 0.36
CA ILE A 242 -0.48 -20.69 -0.67
C ILE A 242 0.73 -20.47 -1.57
N ILE A 243 1.92 -20.29 -1.00
CA ILE A 243 3.15 -20.06 -1.76
C ILE A 243 3.55 -21.29 -2.59
N ASN A 244 3.30 -22.51 -2.12
CA ASN A 244 3.57 -23.73 -2.88
C ASN A 244 2.65 -23.88 -4.09
N ILE A 245 1.41 -23.40 -4.00
CA ILE A 245 0.46 -23.40 -5.12
C ILE A 245 0.77 -22.24 -6.08
N GLN A 246 1.19 -21.11 -5.53
CA GLN A 246 1.46 -19.85 -6.25
C GLN A 246 2.95 -19.50 -6.11
N GLU A 247 3.81 -20.29 -6.75
CA GLU A 247 5.28 -20.16 -6.60
C GLU A 247 5.82 -18.78 -6.95
N SER A 248 5.11 -18.03 -7.79
CA SER A 248 5.46 -16.65 -8.15
C SER A 248 5.49 -15.70 -6.94
N LEU A 249 4.74 -16.01 -5.86
CA LEU A 249 4.75 -15.24 -4.62
C LEU A 249 6.02 -15.45 -3.78
N LYS A 250 6.81 -16.48 -4.07
CA LYS A 250 7.98 -16.85 -3.26
C LYS A 250 9.00 -15.72 -3.14
N LEU A 251 9.30 -15.05 -4.25
CA LEU A 251 10.28 -13.96 -4.27
C LEU A 251 9.79 -12.72 -3.52
N PRO A 252 8.60 -12.13 -3.79
CA PRO A 252 8.13 -10.97 -3.06
C PRO A 252 7.98 -11.23 -1.55
N VAL A 253 7.51 -12.41 -1.16
CA VAL A 253 7.38 -12.80 0.25
C VAL A 253 8.74 -12.91 0.92
N SER A 254 9.69 -13.61 0.31
CA SER A 254 11.04 -13.77 0.86
C SER A 254 11.76 -12.43 0.98
N TYR A 255 11.65 -11.56 -0.03
CA TYR A 255 12.21 -10.21 0.01
C TYR A 255 11.70 -9.41 1.21
N SER A 256 10.39 -9.38 1.38
CA SER A 256 9.74 -8.60 2.44
C SER A 256 10.08 -9.14 3.83
N LEU A 257 10.07 -10.47 4.01
CA LEU A 257 10.42 -11.12 5.28
C LEU A 257 11.87 -10.85 5.69
N VAL A 258 12.83 -10.96 4.76
CA VAL A 258 14.25 -10.67 5.04
C VAL A 258 14.41 -9.24 5.53
N ASN A 259 13.76 -8.27 4.88
CA ASN A 259 13.92 -6.87 5.24
C ASN A 259 13.19 -6.52 6.55
N VAL A 260 12.00 -7.08 6.81
CA VAL A 260 11.32 -6.94 8.10
C VAL A 260 12.13 -7.55 9.23
N TRP A 261 12.71 -8.74 9.03
CA TRP A 261 13.61 -9.33 10.02
C TRP A 261 14.85 -8.46 10.28
N ARG A 262 15.46 -7.91 9.24
CA ARG A 262 16.62 -7.01 9.38
C ARG A 262 16.31 -5.77 10.17
N LEU A 263 15.20 -5.11 9.86
CA LEU A 263 14.81 -3.83 10.47
C LEU A 263 14.32 -4.01 11.93
N TYR A 264 13.48 -4.99 12.17
CA TYR A 264 12.76 -5.14 13.46
C TYR A 264 13.15 -6.37 14.26
N LYS A 265 14.03 -7.24 13.71
CA LYS A 265 14.43 -8.52 14.36
C LYS A 265 13.24 -9.42 14.71
N SER A 266 12.21 -9.42 13.85
CA SER A 266 11.01 -10.23 14.05
C SER A 266 11.33 -11.73 13.93
N GLU A 267 11.16 -12.46 15.04
CA GLU A 267 11.34 -13.92 15.07
C GLU A 267 10.31 -14.62 14.18
N LYS A 268 9.07 -14.09 14.11
CA LYS A 268 8.02 -14.65 13.25
C LYS A 268 8.39 -14.52 11.77
N ALA A 269 8.93 -13.35 11.34
CA ALA A 269 9.41 -13.18 9.97
C ALA A 269 10.52 -14.18 9.64
N TYR A 270 11.45 -14.39 10.56
CA TYR A 270 12.53 -15.37 10.39
C TYR A 270 11.99 -16.81 10.30
N MET A 271 11.07 -17.19 11.18
CA MET A 271 10.45 -18.52 11.19
C MET A 271 9.70 -18.81 9.89
N ILE A 272 8.96 -17.84 9.34
CA ILE A 272 8.28 -18.01 8.06
C ILE A 272 9.32 -18.20 6.95
N LEU A 273 10.35 -17.36 6.92
CA LEU A 273 11.41 -17.40 5.90
C LEU A 273 12.14 -18.76 5.88
N GLU A 274 12.46 -19.32 7.03
CA GLU A 274 13.09 -20.65 7.14
C GLU A 274 12.19 -21.79 6.64
N ASN A 275 10.87 -21.63 6.75
CA ASN A 275 9.90 -22.59 6.23
C ASN A 275 9.69 -22.49 4.71
N LEU A 276 10.21 -21.44 4.05
CA LEU A 276 10.16 -21.30 2.61
C LEU A 276 11.43 -21.93 2.01
N ASP A 277 11.24 -22.87 1.10
CA ASP A 277 12.36 -23.41 0.30
C ASP A 277 12.81 -22.37 -0.73
N VAL A 278 13.75 -21.49 -0.32
CA VAL A 278 14.21 -20.35 -1.11
C VAL A 278 15.41 -20.76 -1.94
N SER A 279 15.29 -20.68 -3.28
CA SER A 279 16.37 -21.02 -4.20
C SER A 279 17.58 -20.07 -4.02
N GLN A 280 18.77 -20.53 -4.51
CA GLN A 280 19.97 -19.69 -4.49
C GLN A 280 19.84 -18.44 -5.36
N GLU A 281 19.02 -18.49 -6.41
CA GLU A 281 18.73 -17.34 -7.27
C GLU A 281 17.91 -16.30 -6.53
N ILE A 282 16.84 -16.72 -5.84
CA ILE A 282 16.05 -15.85 -4.98
C ILE A 282 16.92 -15.24 -3.87
N LYS A 283 17.78 -16.04 -3.23
CA LYS A 283 18.71 -15.53 -2.22
C LYS A 283 19.63 -14.45 -2.75
N LYS A 284 20.17 -14.63 -3.98
CA LYS A 284 21.01 -13.61 -4.63
C LYS A 284 20.21 -12.34 -4.92
N GLU A 285 18.99 -12.48 -5.41
CA GLU A 285 18.12 -11.34 -5.73
C GLU A 285 17.73 -10.55 -4.47
N ILE A 286 17.44 -11.22 -3.36
CA ILE A 286 17.09 -10.61 -2.08
C ILE A 286 18.29 -9.94 -1.40
N LEU A 287 19.45 -10.59 -1.43
CA LEU A 287 20.64 -10.11 -0.74
C LEU A 287 21.37 -9.01 -1.49
N GLY A 288 20.97 -8.74 -2.73
CA GLY A 288 21.57 -7.73 -3.57
C GLY A 288 23.06 -7.97 -3.76
N ILE A 289 23.44 -8.75 -4.78
CA ILE A 289 24.84 -8.95 -5.11
C ILE A 289 25.16 -8.12 -6.35
N GLY A 290 25.69 -6.93 -6.14
CA GLY A 290 26.25 -6.08 -7.19
C GLY A 290 25.58 -4.72 -7.34
N ASP A 291 26.36 -3.74 -7.78
CA ASP A 291 25.99 -2.33 -7.95
C ASP A 291 25.20 -2.05 -9.26
N ARG A 292 24.26 -2.88 -9.63
CA ARG A 292 23.60 -2.74 -10.94
C ARG A 292 22.10 -2.58 -10.82
N TRP A 293 21.57 -1.49 -11.39
CA TRP A 293 20.20 -1.37 -11.80
C TRP A 293 19.95 -2.29 -12.99
N ILE A 294 19.04 -3.22 -12.85
CA ILE A 294 18.61 -4.08 -13.94
C ILE A 294 17.18 -3.70 -14.29
N LEU A 295 17.01 -3.12 -15.48
CA LEU A 295 15.69 -3.04 -16.09
C LEU A 295 15.35 -4.43 -16.62
N LYS A 296 14.37 -5.10 -16.03
CA LYS A 296 13.93 -6.42 -16.46
C LYS A 296 12.78 -6.29 -17.45
N ASN A 297 12.98 -6.83 -18.65
CA ASN A 297 11.94 -7.04 -19.68
C ASN A 297 11.19 -5.80 -20.17
N ASN A 298 11.83 -4.65 -20.36
CA ASN A 298 11.19 -3.39 -20.76
C ASN A 298 10.00 -2.96 -19.86
N LYS A 299 9.86 -3.58 -18.69
CA LYS A 299 8.90 -3.18 -17.67
C LYS A 299 9.54 -2.07 -16.83
N ASN A 300 8.72 -1.14 -16.34
CA ASN A 300 9.13 0.03 -15.53
C ASN A 300 9.61 -0.35 -14.12
N PHE A 301 10.34 -1.47 -13.97
CA PHE A 301 10.86 -1.98 -12.71
C PHE A 301 12.38 -1.98 -12.70
N ALA A 302 12.94 -1.52 -11.60
CA ALA A 302 14.36 -1.60 -11.30
C ALA A 302 14.59 -2.52 -10.10
N TYR A 303 15.68 -3.29 -10.15
CA TYR A 303 16.15 -4.09 -9.02
C TYR A 303 17.30 -3.38 -8.34
N TRP A 304 17.17 -3.17 -7.03
CA TRP A 304 18.25 -2.66 -6.21
C TRP A 304 19.12 -3.80 -5.71
N ASN A 305 20.42 -3.67 -5.90
CA ASN A 305 21.40 -4.60 -5.39
C ASN A 305 22.06 -4.11 -4.10
N GLU A 306 21.37 -3.23 -3.35
CA GLU A 306 21.90 -2.71 -2.11
C GLU A 306 21.01 -3.03 -0.92
N ASN A 307 21.66 -3.07 0.25
CA ASN A 307 20.96 -3.25 1.53
C ASN A 307 19.96 -2.12 1.75
N ILE A 308 18.73 -2.46 2.15
CA ILE A 308 17.66 -1.52 2.40
C ILE A 308 18.04 -0.41 3.39
N GLU A 309 18.88 -0.71 4.37
CA GLU A 309 19.38 0.28 5.33
C GLU A 309 20.16 1.39 4.63
N LYS A 310 20.93 1.06 3.58
CA LYS A 310 21.62 2.05 2.75
C LYS A 310 20.65 2.78 1.84
N LEU A 311 19.71 2.07 1.22
CA LEU A 311 18.74 2.66 0.29
C LEU A 311 17.77 3.63 0.98
N ALA A 312 17.34 3.32 2.20
CA ALA A 312 16.40 4.15 2.93
C ALA A 312 17.02 5.50 3.38
N PHE A 313 18.35 5.54 3.61
CA PHE A 313 19.02 6.70 4.20
C PHE A 313 20.08 7.35 3.31
N ASP A 314 20.45 6.77 2.17
CA ASP A 314 21.47 7.30 1.28
C ASP A 314 20.86 8.10 0.13
N TYR A 315 20.63 9.38 0.38
CA TYR A 315 20.06 10.31 -0.60
C TYR A 315 20.98 10.52 -1.83
N ASP A 316 22.29 10.50 -1.67
CA ASP A 316 23.24 10.75 -2.76
C ASP A 316 23.27 9.60 -3.76
N LYS A 317 23.11 8.36 -3.29
CA LYS A 317 22.99 7.19 -4.16
C LYS A 317 21.67 7.19 -4.93
N LYS A 318 20.56 7.59 -4.31
CA LYS A 318 19.28 7.78 -5.00
C LYS A 318 19.43 8.83 -6.12
N LYS A 319 20.11 9.94 -5.88
CA LYS A 319 20.37 10.97 -6.88
C LYS A 319 21.21 10.45 -8.04
N TYR A 320 22.27 9.69 -7.75
CA TYR A 320 23.11 9.07 -8.78
C TYR A 320 22.34 8.07 -9.63
N ALA A 321 21.55 7.22 -8.99
CA ALA A 321 20.71 6.24 -9.68
C ALA A 321 19.62 6.89 -10.53
N LEU A 322 19.01 7.97 -10.05
CA LEU A 322 18.09 8.80 -10.86
C LEU A 322 18.77 9.38 -12.10
N GLN A 323 20.01 9.87 -11.97
CA GLN A 323 20.78 10.36 -13.11
C GLN A 323 21.10 9.27 -14.13
N MET A 324 21.44 8.06 -13.65
CA MET A 324 21.71 6.90 -14.51
C MET A 324 20.42 6.41 -15.20
N LEU A 325 19.29 6.35 -14.47
CA LEU A 325 17.99 6.01 -15.03
C LEU A 325 17.56 7.04 -16.09
N TYR A 326 17.71 8.32 -15.78
CA TYR A 326 17.38 9.40 -16.72
C TYR A 326 18.23 9.33 -18.00
N LYS A 327 19.52 9.03 -17.86
CA LYS A 327 20.42 8.83 -18.99
C LYS A 327 20.03 7.61 -19.83
N ASN A 328 19.76 6.47 -19.18
CA ASN A 328 19.32 5.26 -19.88
C ASN A 328 17.93 5.41 -20.49
N PHE A 329 17.06 6.23 -19.91
CA PHE A 329 15.73 6.54 -20.43
C PHE A 329 15.81 7.46 -21.68
N LEU A 330 16.74 8.41 -21.68
CA LEU A 330 17.00 9.29 -22.82
C LEU A 330 17.73 8.56 -23.97
N ASP A 331 18.56 7.58 -23.64
CA ASP A 331 19.30 6.76 -24.61
C ASP A 331 18.46 5.57 -25.15
N SER A 332 17.28 5.31 -24.59
CA SER A 332 16.36 4.28 -25.07
C SER A 332 15.37 4.86 -26.08
N ASP A 333 15.18 4.17 -27.22
CA ASP A 333 14.18 4.52 -28.28
C ASP A 333 12.70 4.53 -27.77
N LEU A 334 12.47 4.47 -26.45
CA LEU A 334 11.16 4.52 -25.81
C LEU A 334 10.50 5.91 -25.80
N LEU A 335 11.20 6.95 -26.27
CA LEU A 335 10.61 8.29 -26.49
C LEU A 335 9.91 8.43 -27.84
N ASN A 336 9.88 7.39 -28.67
CA ASN A 336 9.26 7.39 -30.00
C ASN A 336 7.94 6.60 -30.07
N VAL A 337 7.22 6.47 -28.97
CA VAL A 337 5.84 5.92 -28.97
C VAL A 337 4.86 6.95 -28.43
#